data_45c5be5fff79ba3b4289e7dbd809e729
#
_entry.id   45c5be5fff79ba3b4289e7dbd809e729
#
_cell.length_a   1.000
_cell.length_b   1.000
_cell.length_c   1.000
_cell.angle_alpha   90.00
_cell.angle_beta   90.00
_cell.angle_gamma   90.00
#
_symmetry.space_group_name_H-M   'P 1'
#
loop_
_entity.id
_entity.type
_entity.pdbx_description
1 polymer ?
#
loop_
_entity_poly.entity_id
_entity_poly.type
_entity_poly.pdbx_seq_one_letter_code
_entity_poly.pdbx_strand_id
1 'polypeptide(L)'
;MSESVLAYDGVTFGYTSTPVVEDVTFGVESGEFVALVGPNGSGKSTLVKLGLGLLGPDSGGVRLFGQPATAFDDGTRIGYVGQHAAAAKAMPVTVREVVTMGRFAHAGYGRVGSEDREVVEAALERVGMTAFASRRITQLSGGQRQRAFIARALAAEADLLVLDEPTVGVDAESVEAFYALVNELNEEGITVFLVEHDLGAVATNADRVVCLNRKVFFDGPAEEFVGSDALARTYGTDPTAFAEALG
;
A
#
# COMPACT_ATOMS: atom_id res chain seq x y z
N MET A 1 14.74 -11.39 15.73
CA MET A 1 14.93 -10.47 14.60
C MET A 1 13.74 -10.71 13.69
N SER A 2 12.83 -9.75 13.58
CA SER A 2 11.72 -9.84 12.63
C SER A 2 12.28 -9.95 11.22
N GLU A 3 11.59 -10.68 10.36
CA GLU A 3 12.00 -10.86 8.95
C GLU A 3 11.48 -9.68 8.14
N SER A 4 12.36 -8.94 7.47
CA SER A 4 11.96 -7.84 6.60
C SER A 4 11.26 -8.39 5.36
N VAL A 5 9.99 -7.99 5.15
CA VAL A 5 9.19 -8.41 3.99
C VAL A 5 9.47 -7.57 2.75
N LEU A 6 9.90 -6.31 2.94
CA LEU A 6 10.34 -5.42 1.89
C LEU A 6 11.57 -4.65 2.36
N ALA A 7 12.66 -4.66 1.60
CA ALA A 7 13.89 -3.97 1.96
C ALA A 7 14.49 -3.24 0.76
N TYR A 8 14.92 -2.00 1.01
CA TYR A 8 15.68 -1.16 0.08
C TYR A 8 17.08 -0.96 0.66
N ASP A 9 18.12 -1.17 -0.13
CA ASP A 9 19.53 -1.09 0.27
C ASP A 9 20.32 -0.24 -0.74
N GLY A 10 20.59 1.02 -0.40
CA GLY A 10 21.32 1.99 -1.22
C GLY A 10 20.70 2.24 -2.60
N VAL A 11 19.37 2.19 -2.69
CA VAL A 11 18.62 2.23 -3.95
C VAL A 11 18.70 3.59 -4.61
N THR A 12 19.22 3.61 -5.84
CA THR A 12 19.19 4.79 -6.73
C THR A 12 18.52 4.40 -8.04
N PHE A 13 17.62 5.26 -8.52
CA PHE A 13 16.93 5.08 -9.80
C PHE A 13 16.51 6.40 -10.44
N GLY A 14 16.64 6.48 -11.76
CA GLY A 14 16.14 7.60 -12.57
C GLY A 14 15.57 7.14 -13.91
N TYR A 15 14.55 7.82 -14.41
CA TYR A 15 14.04 7.61 -15.78
C TYR A 15 14.93 8.30 -16.84
N THR A 16 15.82 9.19 -16.38
CA THR A 16 16.81 9.93 -17.17
C THR A 16 18.12 9.96 -16.39
N SER A 17 19.08 10.76 -16.82
CA SER A 17 20.35 10.97 -16.10
C SER A 17 20.20 11.61 -14.71
N THR A 18 19.03 12.17 -14.40
CA THR A 18 18.75 12.73 -13.07
C THR A 18 17.99 11.70 -12.23
N PRO A 19 18.53 11.28 -11.06
CA PRO A 19 17.84 10.34 -10.19
C PRO A 19 16.50 10.87 -9.68
N VAL A 20 15.49 10.02 -9.65
CA VAL A 20 14.18 10.26 -9.00
C VAL A 20 14.22 9.83 -7.54
N VAL A 21 14.95 8.75 -7.24
CA VAL A 21 15.31 8.31 -5.88
C VAL A 21 16.80 8.09 -5.82
N GLU A 22 17.44 8.44 -4.71
CA GLU A 22 18.89 8.48 -4.56
C GLU A 22 19.31 7.97 -3.18
N ASP A 23 20.09 6.90 -3.14
CA ASP A 23 20.67 6.28 -1.94
C ASP A 23 19.61 6.00 -0.85
N VAL A 24 18.50 5.34 -1.25
CA VAL A 24 17.39 5.03 -0.36
C VAL A 24 17.64 3.69 0.34
N THR A 25 17.65 3.72 1.67
CA THR A 25 17.82 2.53 2.51
C THR A 25 16.80 2.55 3.64
N PHE A 26 15.90 1.56 3.68
CA PHE A 26 15.01 1.22 4.79
C PHE A 26 14.38 -0.15 4.53
N GLY A 27 13.74 -0.72 5.56
CA GLY A 27 12.98 -1.97 5.43
C GLY A 27 11.58 -1.84 6.01
N VAL A 28 10.70 -2.78 5.67
CA VAL A 28 9.37 -2.99 6.26
C VAL A 28 9.40 -4.38 6.88
N GLU A 29 9.19 -4.46 8.18
CA GLU A 29 9.21 -5.72 8.93
C GLU A 29 7.84 -6.43 8.83
N SER A 30 7.82 -7.74 9.04
CA SER A 30 6.57 -8.52 9.06
C SER A 30 5.62 -8.02 10.16
N GLY A 31 4.37 -7.74 9.81
CA GLY A 31 3.33 -7.23 10.71
C GLY A 31 3.43 -5.74 11.03
N GLU A 32 4.39 -5.00 10.46
CA GLU A 32 4.54 -3.56 10.67
C GLU A 32 3.59 -2.76 9.77
N PHE A 33 3.06 -1.63 10.28
CA PHE A 33 2.35 -0.64 9.50
C PHE A 33 3.26 0.56 9.22
N VAL A 34 3.85 0.59 8.03
CA VAL A 34 4.77 1.66 7.58
C VAL A 34 4.07 2.59 6.61
N ALA A 35 4.15 3.89 6.87
CA ALA A 35 3.69 4.93 5.95
C ALA A 35 4.86 5.61 5.22
N LEU A 36 4.81 5.64 3.90
CA LEU A 36 5.72 6.41 3.04
C LEU A 36 5.09 7.75 2.70
N VAL A 37 5.65 8.84 3.19
CA VAL A 37 5.17 10.20 2.97
C VAL A 37 6.17 11.04 2.20
N GLY A 38 5.72 12.16 1.62
CA GLY A 38 6.58 13.10 0.91
C GLY A 38 5.80 13.92 -0.11
N PRO A 39 6.34 15.05 -0.59
CA PRO A 39 5.69 15.90 -1.57
C PRO A 39 5.44 15.20 -2.91
N ASN A 40 4.59 15.81 -3.74
CA ASN A 40 4.36 15.31 -5.10
C ASN A 40 5.68 15.38 -5.89
N GLY A 41 5.99 14.30 -6.62
CA GLY A 41 7.26 14.18 -7.36
C GLY A 41 8.46 13.77 -6.52
N SER A 42 8.29 13.44 -5.23
CA SER A 42 9.40 13.01 -4.35
C SER A 42 9.96 11.62 -4.66
N GLY A 43 9.29 10.83 -5.52
CA GLY A 43 9.72 9.48 -5.90
C GLY A 43 8.92 8.34 -5.26
N LYS A 44 7.87 8.59 -4.46
CA LYS A 44 7.08 7.57 -3.76
C LYS A 44 6.57 6.45 -4.67
N SER A 45 5.83 6.80 -5.72
CA SER A 45 5.29 5.80 -6.66
C SER A 45 6.39 5.08 -7.45
N THR A 46 7.55 5.72 -7.65
CA THR A 46 8.73 5.06 -8.24
C THR A 46 9.30 4.04 -7.27
N LEU A 47 9.39 4.40 -5.99
CA LEU A 47 9.88 3.52 -4.94
C LEU A 47 8.95 2.30 -4.76
N VAL A 48 7.62 2.50 -4.79
CA VAL A 48 6.65 1.39 -4.80
C VAL A 48 6.88 0.46 -5.99
N LYS A 49 7.08 0.99 -7.20
CA LYS A 49 7.34 0.17 -8.40
C LYS A 49 8.64 -0.63 -8.29
N LEU A 50 9.69 -0.04 -7.71
CA LEU A 50 10.94 -0.74 -7.40
C LEU A 50 10.71 -1.84 -6.37
N GLY A 51 9.95 -1.54 -5.30
CA GLY A 51 9.56 -2.48 -4.26
C GLY A 51 8.79 -3.69 -4.79
N LEU A 52 7.88 -3.46 -5.73
CA LEU A 52 7.09 -4.50 -6.40
C LEU A 52 7.86 -5.24 -7.53
N GLY A 53 9.14 -4.92 -7.75
CA GLY A 53 9.94 -5.52 -8.83
C GLY A 53 9.53 -5.11 -10.25
N LEU A 54 8.67 -4.10 -10.40
CA LEU A 54 8.21 -3.58 -11.70
C LEU A 54 9.27 -2.72 -12.39
N LEU A 55 10.26 -2.25 -11.62
CA LEU A 55 11.44 -1.52 -12.08
C LEU A 55 12.68 -2.14 -11.41
N GLY A 56 13.80 -2.15 -12.13
CA GLY A 56 15.11 -2.48 -11.57
C GLY A 56 15.86 -1.21 -11.17
N PRO A 57 16.53 -1.15 -10.00
CA PRO A 57 17.33 0.01 -9.62
C PRO A 57 18.58 0.17 -10.50
N ASP A 58 19.07 1.41 -10.67
CA ASP A 58 20.34 1.70 -11.36
C ASP A 58 21.53 1.29 -10.48
N SER A 59 21.38 1.42 -9.14
CA SER A 59 22.35 0.92 -8.14
C SER A 59 21.63 0.57 -6.83
N GLY A 60 22.29 -0.20 -5.98
CA GLY A 60 21.70 -0.75 -4.77
C GLY A 60 20.87 -2.00 -5.03
N GLY A 61 19.98 -2.35 -4.12
CA GLY A 61 19.14 -3.55 -4.23
C GLY A 61 17.80 -3.41 -3.55
N VAL A 62 16.79 -4.11 -4.09
CA VAL A 62 15.47 -4.25 -3.46
C VAL A 62 15.16 -5.72 -3.25
N ARG A 63 14.68 -6.07 -2.07
CA ARG A 63 14.28 -7.43 -1.73
C ARG A 63 12.82 -7.47 -1.29
N LEU A 64 12.11 -8.50 -1.76
CA LEU A 64 10.78 -8.90 -1.30
C LEU A 64 10.89 -10.29 -0.67
N PHE A 65 10.44 -10.42 0.58
CA PHE A 65 10.53 -11.67 1.34
C PHE A 65 11.90 -12.34 1.21
N GLY A 66 12.98 -11.54 1.34
CA GLY A 66 14.37 -11.99 1.24
C GLY A 66 14.91 -12.24 -0.18
N GLN A 67 14.06 -12.28 -1.21
CA GLN A 67 14.46 -12.48 -2.61
C GLN A 67 14.65 -11.13 -3.33
N PRO A 68 15.49 -11.04 -4.38
CA PRO A 68 15.52 -9.85 -5.24
C PRO A 68 14.13 -9.54 -5.80
N ALA A 69 13.63 -8.32 -5.62
CA ALA A 69 12.26 -7.95 -6.01
C ALA A 69 11.95 -8.22 -7.49
N THR A 70 12.93 -8.01 -8.39
CA THR A 70 12.78 -8.26 -9.84
C THR A 70 12.74 -9.75 -10.21
N ALA A 71 13.08 -10.66 -9.28
CA ALA A 71 13.03 -12.10 -9.46
C ALA A 71 11.97 -12.78 -8.58
N PHE A 72 11.21 -12.00 -7.82
CA PHE A 72 10.15 -12.50 -6.96
C PHE A 72 8.96 -12.97 -7.79
N ASP A 73 8.55 -14.22 -7.63
CA ASP A 73 7.53 -14.89 -8.45
C ASP A 73 6.25 -15.28 -7.68
N ASP A 74 6.25 -15.16 -6.35
CA ASP A 74 5.08 -15.45 -5.51
C ASP A 74 4.20 -14.20 -5.30
N GLY A 75 3.63 -13.70 -6.38
CA GLY A 75 2.79 -12.51 -6.36
C GLY A 75 1.50 -12.64 -5.53
N THR A 76 1.11 -13.84 -5.07
CA THR A 76 -0.05 -14.03 -4.18
C THR A 76 0.16 -13.39 -2.83
N ARG A 77 1.39 -13.38 -2.35
CA ARG A 77 1.77 -12.78 -1.06
C ARG A 77 1.67 -11.26 -1.02
N ILE A 78 1.39 -10.61 -2.17
CA ILE A 78 1.33 -9.14 -2.27
C ILE A 78 -0.05 -8.70 -2.73
N GLY A 79 -0.74 -7.93 -1.89
CA GLY A 79 -1.94 -7.19 -2.24
C GLY A 79 -1.60 -5.76 -2.65
N TYR A 80 -1.66 -5.42 -3.94
CA TYR A 80 -1.46 -4.04 -4.40
C TYR A 80 -2.78 -3.34 -4.70
N VAL A 81 -3.00 -2.20 -4.05
CA VAL A 81 -4.12 -1.28 -4.29
C VAL A 81 -3.54 0.06 -4.73
N GLY A 82 -3.49 0.27 -6.03
CA GLY A 82 -2.89 1.49 -6.61
C GLY A 82 -3.89 2.63 -6.76
N GLN A 83 -3.37 3.84 -6.90
CA GLN A 83 -4.09 5.09 -7.14
C GLN A 83 -5.12 4.98 -8.29
N HIS A 84 -4.87 4.14 -9.28
CA HIS A 84 -5.73 3.88 -10.42
C HIS A 84 -6.77 2.77 -10.20
N ALA A 85 -7.05 2.36 -8.96
CA ALA A 85 -8.27 1.59 -8.68
C ALA A 85 -9.52 2.29 -9.27
N ALA A 86 -9.46 3.61 -9.44
CA ALA A 86 -10.43 4.39 -10.21
C ALA A 86 -10.43 4.11 -11.73
N ALA A 87 -9.32 3.65 -12.32
CA ALA A 87 -9.24 3.30 -13.75
C ALA A 87 -9.98 1.99 -14.10
N ALA A 88 -10.40 1.21 -13.11
CA ALA A 88 -11.36 0.10 -13.28
C ALA A 88 -12.71 0.56 -13.89
N LYS A 89 -12.88 1.87 -14.14
CA LYS A 89 -14.09 2.43 -14.83
C LYS A 89 -14.37 1.83 -16.20
N ALA A 90 -13.43 1.12 -16.81
CA ALA A 90 -13.60 0.47 -18.11
C ALA A 90 -13.86 -1.05 -18.03
N MET A 91 -13.73 -1.67 -16.83
CA MET A 91 -13.89 -3.12 -16.71
C MET A 91 -15.35 -3.49 -16.39
N PRO A 92 -16.05 -4.25 -17.26
CA PRO A 92 -17.43 -4.65 -17.05
C PRO A 92 -17.54 -5.89 -16.12
N VAL A 93 -16.74 -5.89 -15.03
CA VAL A 93 -16.67 -6.99 -14.06
C VAL A 93 -17.40 -6.64 -12.77
N THR A 94 -17.93 -7.65 -12.11
CA THR A 94 -18.58 -7.55 -10.80
C THR A 94 -17.54 -7.53 -9.67
N VAL A 95 -17.95 -7.09 -8.47
CA VAL A 95 -17.12 -7.13 -7.27
C VAL A 95 -16.63 -8.55 -6.99
N ARG A 96 -17.53 -9.55 -7.07
CA ARG A 96 -17.19 -10.97 -6.86
C ARG A 96 -16.12 -11.43 -7.85
N GLU A 97 -16.24 -11.07 -9.13
CA GLU A 97 -15.23 -11.43 -10.14
C GLU A 97 -13.87 -10.79 -9.84
N VAL A 98 -13.84 -9.52 -9.38
CA VAL A 98 -12.60 -8.87 -8.94
C VAL A 98 -11.96 -9.62 -7.77
N VAL A 99 -12.73 -9.98 -6.75
CA VAL A 99 -12.22 -10.72 -5.59
C VAL A 99 -11.76 -12.12 -6.00
N THR A 100 -12.49 -12.79 -6.90
CA THR A 100 -12.12 -14.09 -7.45
C THR A 100 -10.76 -14.07 -8.19
N MET A 101 -10.36 -12.93 -8.78
CA MET A 101 -9.04 -12.80 -9.41
C MET A 101 -7.89 -13.04 -8.41
N GLY A 102 -8.10 -12.78 -7.11
CA GLY A 102 -7.12 -13.12 -6.06
C GLY A 102 -6.81 -14.62 -5.98
N ARG A 103 -7.75 -15.48 -6.40
CA ARG A 103 -7.58 -16.94 -6.37
C ARG A 103 -6.93 -17.53 -7.62
N PHE A 104 -6.75 -16.74 -8.70
CA PHE A 104 -6.27 -17.29 -9.98
C PHE A 104 -4.89 -17.94 -9.90
N ALA A 105 -3.99 -17.37 -9.11
CA ALA A 105 -2.65 -17.94 -8.92
C ALA A 105 -2.68 -19.24 -8.09
N HIS A 106 -3.60 -19.36 -7.14
CA HIS A 106 -3.80 -20.60 -6.36
C HIS A 106 -4.47 -21.71 -7.17
N ALA A 107 -5.40 -21.35 -8.06
CA ALA A 107 -6.09 -22.32 -8.92
C ALA A 107 -5.19 -22.94 -10.01
N GLY A 108 -4.00 -22.37 -10.28
CA GLY A 108 -3.09 -22.82 -11.32
C GLY A 108 -3.76 -22.82 -12.70
N TYR A 109 -3.57 -23.91 -13.47
CA TYR A 109 -4.26 -24.12 -14.77
C TYR A 109 -5.71 -24.61 -14.61
N GLY A 110 -6.21 -24.74 -13.36
CA GLY A 110 -7.54 -25.22 -13.03
C GLY A 110 -8.60 -24.13 -13.08
N ARG A 111 -9.85 -24.54 -12.82
CA ARG A 111 -10.96 -23.62 -12.55
C ARG A 111 -11.00 -23.33 -11.06
N VAL A 112 -11.37 -22.11 -10.69
CA VAL A 112 -11.72 -21.72 -9.33
C VAL A 112 -12.74 -22.74 -8.76
N GLY A 113 -12.34 -23.46 -7.73
CA GLY A 113 -13.08 -24.56 -7.11
C GLY A 113 -14.14 -24.10 -6.10
N SER A 114 -14.70 -25.04 -5.33
CA SER A 114 -15.62 -24.74 -4.25
C SER A 114 -14.91 -24.04 -3.07
N GLU A 115 -13.72 -24.52 -2.71
CA GLU A 115 -12.87 -23.97 -1.66
C GLU A 115 -12.49 -22.51 -1.95
N ASP A 116 -12.06 -22.22 -3.20
CA ASP A 116 -11.76 -20.84 -3.61
C ASP A 116 -12.98 -19.91 -3.48
N ARG A 117 -14.19 -20.44 -3.75
CA ARG A 117 -15.41 -19.65 -3.61
C ARG A 117 -15.71 -19.34 -2.15
N GLU A 118 -15.46 -20.26 -1.23
CA GLU A 118 -15.60 -20.03 0.20
C GLU A 118 -14.64 -18.93 0.68
N VAL A 119 -13.38 -18.96 0.22
CA VAL A 119 -12.40 -17.89 0.49
C VAL A 119 -12.86 -16.55 -0.06
N VAL A 120 -13.41 -16.51 -1.28
CA VAL A 120 -13.95 -15.28 -1.89
C VAL A 120 -15.12 -14.72 -1.10
N GLU A 121 -16.07 -15.58 -0.66
CA GLU A 121 -17.20 -15.13 0.18
C GLU A 121 -16.71 -14.60 1.53
N ALA A 122 -15.79 -15.29 2.19
CA ALA A 122 -15.20 -14.84 3.45
C ALA A 122 -14.47 -13.49 3.29
N ALA A 123 -13.71 -13.30 2.21
CA ALA A 123 -13.06 -12.03 1.91
C ALA A 123 -14.07 -10.89 1.67
N LEU A 124 -15.18 -11.17 0.97
CA LEU A 124 -16.26 -10.20 0.76
C LEU A 124 -16.97 -9.83 2.07
N GLU A 125 -17.22 -10.79 2.94
CA GLU A 125 -17.82 -10.59 4.26
C GLU A 125 -16.88 -9.75 5.13
N ARG A 126 -15.60 -10.09 5.17
CA ARG A 126 -14.59 -9.40 5.98
C ARG A 126 -14.50 -7.90 5.70
N VAL A 127 -14.68 -7.48 4.46
CA VAL A 127 -14.64 -6.05 4.07
C VAL A 127 -16.04 -5.42 3.98
N GLY A 128 -17.12 -6.12 4.37
CA GLY A 128 -18.50 -5.63 4.32
C GLY A 128 -19.06 -5.44 2.91
N MET A 129 -18.58 -6.23 1.91
CA MET A 129 -18.94 -6.08 0.50
C MET A 129 -19.90 -7.17 -0.02
N THR A 130 -20.41 -8.07 0.81
CA THR A 130 -21.30 -9.17 0.40
C THR A 130 -22.55 -8.67 -0.35
N ALA A 131 -23.20 -7.61 0.16
CA ALA A 131 -24.38 -7.01 -0.50
C ALA A 131 -24.09 -6.39 -1.87
N PHE A 132 -22.82 -6.10 -2.17
CA PHE A 132 -22.35 -5.49 -3.41
C PHE A 132 -21.73 -6.51 -4.38
N ALA A 133 -21.64 -7.79 -4.01
CA ALA A 133 -20.89 -8.81 -4.74
C ALA A 133 -21.30 -8.95 -6.23
N SER A 134 -22.58 -8.78 -6.55
CA SER A 134 -23.10 -8.82 -7.92
C SER A 134 -23.07 -7.48 -8.66
N ARG A 135 -22.73 -6.37 -7.97
CA ARG A 135 -22.62 -5.05 -8.63
C ARG A 135 -21.35 -4.96 -9.46
N ARG A 136 -21.41 -4.19 -10.54
CA ARG A 136 -20.22 -3.87 -11.32
C ARG A 136 -19.30 -2.95 -10.52
N ILE A 137 -17.99 -3.16 -10.61
CA ILE A 137 -16.98 -2.33 -9.94
C ILE A 137 -17.10 -0.85 -10.33
N THR A 138 -17.60 -0.56 -11.54
CA THR A 138 -17.84 0.79 -12.06
C THR A 138 -18.98 1.53 -11.38
N GLN A 139 -19.88 0.82 -10.69
CA GLN A 139 -21.06 1.37 -10.00
C GLN A 139 -20.80 1.65 -8.51
N LEU A 140 -19.59 1.39 -8.05
CA LEU A 140 -19.18 1.57 -6.66
C LEU A 140 -18.68 2.99 -6.39
N SER A 141 -18.85 3.46 -5.13
CA SER A 141 -18.14 4.63 -4.62
C SER A 141 -16.63 4.39 -4.57
N GLY A 142 -15.83 5.44 -4.33
CA GLY A 142 -14.38 5.32 -4.14
C GLY A 142 -14.03 4.32 -3.03
N GLY A 143 -14.56 4.51 -1.83
CA GLY A 143 -14.31 3.64 -0.68
C GLY A 143 -14.79 2.20 -0.89
N GLN A 144 -15.96 1.99 -1.52
CA GLN A 144 -16.43 0.64 -1.86
C GLN A 144 -15.48 -0.07 -2.83
N ARG A 145 -14.90 0.65 -3.81
CA ARG A 145 -13.89 0.07 -4.71
C ARG A 145 -12.63 -0.34 -3.97
N GLN A 146 -12.15 0.50 -3.07
CA GLN A 146 -10.98 0.18 -2.26
C GLN A 146 -11.19 -1.11 -1.46
N ARG A 147 -12.34 -1.22 -0.76
CA ARG A 147 -12.70 -2.45 -0.05
C ARG A 147 -12.74 -3.67 -0.96
N ALA A 148 -13.26 -3.54 -2.18
CA ALA A 148 -13.26 -4.65 -3.15
C ALA A 148 -11.83 -5.07 -3.55
N PHE A 149 -10.89 -4.14 -3.69
CA PHE A 149 -9.49 -4.47 -3.98
C PHE A 149 -8.75 -5.02 -2.76
N ILE A 150 -9.07 -4.57 -1.53
CA ILE A 150 -8.59 -5.21 -0.30
C ILE A 150 -9.13 -6.64 -0.21
N ALA A 151 -10.43 -6.87 -0.47
CA ALA A 151 -11.00 -8.22 -0.50
C ALA A 151 -10.28 -9.13 -1.51
N ARG A 152 -9.86 -8.60 -2.67
CA ARG A 152 -9.06 -9.36 -3.64
C ARG A 152 -7.71 -9.75 -3.07
N ALA A 153 -7.04 -8.85 -2.33
CA ALA A 153 -5.78 -9.15 -1.67
C ALA A 153 -5.95 -10.20 -0.56
N LEU A 154 -7.00 -10.10 0.23
CA LEU A 154 -7.35 -11.11 1.25
C LEU A 154 -7.65 -12.47 0.62
N ALA A 155 -8.40 -12.50 -0.49
CA ALA A 155 -8.66 -13.73 -1.23
C ALA A 155 -7.38 -14.33 -1.84
N ALA A 156 -6.36 -13.53 -2.12
CA ALA A 156 -5.03 -14.01 -2.51
C ALA A 156 -4.19 -14.48 -1.31
N GLU A 157 -4.66 -14.32 -0.07
CA GLU A 157 -3.92 -14.66 1.16
C GLU A 157 -2.62 -13.84 1.28
N ALA A 158 -2.71 -12.55 0.93
CA ALA A 158 -1.55 -11.66 0.91
C ALA A 158 -0.99 -11.39 2.32
N ASP A 159 0.33 -11.51 2.47
CA ASP A 159 1.08 -11.18 3.69
C ASP A 159 1.44 -9.69 3.76
N LEU A 160 1.53 -9.02 2.60
CA LEU A 160 1.88 -7.61 2.45
C LEU A 160 0.80 -6.87 1.65
N LEU A 161 0.21 -5.84 2.24
CA LEU A 161 -0.64 -4.87 1.55
C LEU A 161 0.18 -3.63 1.18
N VAL A 162 0.29 -3.34 -0.11
CA VAL A 162 0.87 -2.10 -0.63
C VAL A 162 -0.27 -1.21 -1.12
N LEU A 163 -0.47 -0.08 -0.44
CA LEU A 163 -1.58 0.84 -0.65
C LEU A 163 -1.02 2.18 -1.17
N ASP A 164 -1.26 2.50 -2.45
CA ASP A 164 -0.69 3.69 -3.11
C ASP A 164 -1.76 4.78 -3.25
N GLU A 165 -1.74 5.77 -2.34
CA GLU A 165 -2.68 6.89 -2.22
C GLU A 165 -4.17 6.42 -2.25
N PRO A 166 -4.55 5.49 -1.36
CA PRO A 166 -5.85 4.85 -1.44
C PRO A 166 -7.01 5.81 -1.15
N THR A 167 -6.80 6.86 -0.37
CA THR A 167 -7.87 7.75 0.11
C THR A 167 -8.19 8.92 -0.82
N VAL A 168 -7.46 9.08 -1.92
CA VAL A 168 -7.65 10.19 -2.86
C VAL A 168 -9.05 10.16 -3.50
N GLY A 169 -9.81 11.25 -3.29
CA GLY A 169 -11.14 11.41 -3.86
C GLY A 169 -12.23 10.58 -3.17
N VAL A 170 -11.98 10.17 -1.92
CA VAL A 170 -12.92 9.43 -1.05
C VAL A 170 -13.47 10.38 0.00
N ASP A 171 -14.73 10.23 0.37
CA ASP A 171 -15.37 11.00 1.45
C ASP A 171 -14.82 10.61 2.83
N ALA A 172 -14.93 11.52 3.81
CA ALA A 172 -14.32 11.36 5.13
C ALA A 172 -14.81 10.09 5.88
N GLU A 173 -16.12 9.78 5.84
CA GLU A 173 -16.67 8.59 6.48
C GLU A 173 -16.09 7.31 5.89
N SER A 174 -15.94 7.28 4.56
CA SER A 174 -15.31 6.15 3.86
C SER A 174 -13.82 6.03 4.17
N VAL A 175 -13.11 7.15 4.39
CA VAL A 175 -11.71 7.17 4.80
C VAL A 175 -11.52 6.59 6.21
N GLU A 176 -12.33 7.02 7.19
CA GLU A 176 -12.29 6.46 8.54
C GLU A 176 -12.54 4.95 8.54
N ALA A 177 -13.58 4.50 7.82
CA ALA A 177 -13.90 3.08 7.71
C ALA A 177 -12.84 2.26 6.95
N PHE A 178 -12.06 2.90 6.04
CA PHE A 178 -10.91 2.29 5.37
C PHE A 178 -9.76 2.06 6.35
N TYR A 179 -9.38 3.10 7.13
CA TYR A 179 -8.29 2.97 8.10
C TYR A 179 -8.66 1.98 9.22
N ALA A 180 -9.90 1.97 9.72
CA ALA A 180 -10.36 0.98 10.68
C ALA A 180 -10.15 -0.46 10.16
N LEU A 181 -10.55 -0.72 8.90
CA LEU A 181 -10.33 -2.03 8.26
C LEU A 181 -8.84 -2.36 8.13
N VAL A 182 -8.00 -1.41 7.68
CA VAL A 182 -6.56 -1.66 7.49
C VAL A 182 -5.87 -1.92 8.83
N ASN A 183 -6.24 -1.19 9.89
CA ASN A 183 -5.73 -1.41 11.24
C ASN A 183 -6.11 -2.81 11.77
N GLU A 184 -7.39 -3.23 11.63
CA GLU A 184 -7.81 -4.58 12.00
C GLU A 184 -7.00 -5.67 11.26
N LEU A 185 -6.73 -5.48 9.97
CA LEU A 185 -5.94 -6.42 9.18
C LEU A 185 -4.47 -6.46 9.63
N ASN A 186 -3.92 -5.32 10.02
CA ASN A 186 -2.57 -5.22 10.55
C ASN A 186 -2.45 -5.88 11.92
N GLU A 187 -3.42 -5.67 12.82
CA GLU A 187 -3.50 -6.36 14.13
C GLU A 187 -3.59 -7.89 13.98
N GLU A 188 -4.15 -8.39 12.87
CA GLU A 188 -4.17 -9.82 12.50
C GLU A 188 -2.82 -10.31 11.93
N GLY A 189 -1.83 -9.42 11.77
CA GLY A 189 -0.47 -9.75 11.33
C GLY A 189 -0.18 -9.47 9.85
N ILE A 190 -1.11 -8.89 9.09
CA ILE A 190 -0.86 -8.46 7.71
C ILE A 190 0.04 -7.22 7.74
N THR A 191 1.14 -7.26 7.01
CA THR A 191 2.04 -6.12 6.87
C THR A 191 1.41 -5.05 5.98
N VAL A 192 1.52 -3.78 6.37
CA VAL A 192 0.97 -2.67 5.59
C VAL A 192 2.06 -1.68 5.17
N PHE A 193 2.19 -1.44 3.87
CA PHE A 193 3.02 -0.39 3.31
C PHE A 193 2.14 0.62 2.59
N LEU A 194 1.87 1.74 3.27
CA LEU A 194 0.95 2.79 2.83
C LEU A 194 1.72 3.97 2.24
N VAL A 195 1.37 4.40 1.04
CA VAL A 195 1.80 5.68 0.47
C VAL A 195 0.70 6.69 0.67
N GLU A 196 0.97 7.76 1.39
CA GLU A 196 -0.02 8.79 1.71
C GLU A 196 0.60 10.19 1.70
N HIS A 197 -0.27 11.19 1.58
CA HIS A 197 0.10 12.60 1.68
C HIS A 197 -0.65 13.32 2.81
N ASP A 198 -1.70 12.70 3.37
CA ASP A 198 -2.39 13.16 4.57
C ASP A 198 -1.61 12.74 5.81
N LEU A 199 -0.84 13.70 6.35
CA LEU A 199 0.03 13.45 7.50
C LEU A 199 -0.75 13.24 8.80
N GLY A 200 -1.97 13.79 8.90
CA GLY A 200 -2.85 13.56 10.05
C GLY A 200 -3.31 12.11 10.14
N ALA A 201 -3.78 11.57 9.01
CA ALA A 201 -4.18 10.18 8.91
C ALA A 201 -3.00 9.23 9.18
N VAL A 202 -1.80 9.57 8.67
CA VAL A 202 -0.58 8.78 8.89
C VAL A 202 -0.17 8.77 10.37
N ALA A 203 -0.16 9.94 11.03
CA ALA A 203 0.23 10.06 12.44
C ALA A 203 -0.67 9.26 13.39
N THR A 204 -1.94 9.03 12.99
CA THR A 204 -2.92 8.33 13.82
C THR A 204 -2.89 6.81 13.60
N ASN A 205 -2.50 6.35 12.39
CA ASN A 205 -2.70 4.95 11.99
C ASN A 205 -1.41 4.17 11.78
N ALA A 206 -0.29 4.81 11.43
CA ALA A 206 0.96 4.10 11.15
C ALA A 206 1.82 3.94 12.41
N ASP A 207 2.52 2.80 12.53
CA ASP A 207 3.55 2.59 13.56
C ASP A 207 4.79 3.42 13.27
N ARG A 208 5.17 3.48 11.98
CA ARG A 208 6.41 4.08 11.51
C ARG A 208 6.19 4.87 10.23
N VAL A 209 6.92 5.97 10.12
CA VAL A 209 6.90 6.87 8.97
C VAL A 209 8.26 6.90 8.30
N VAL A 210 8.27 6.76 6.98
CA VAL A 210 9.42 7.04 6.11
C VAL A 210 9.12 8.27 5.28
N CYS A 211 9.86 9.36 5.48
CA CYS A 211 9.67 10.61 4.75
C CYS A 211 10.67 10.71 3.59
N LEU A 212 10.14 10.74 2.36
CA LEU A 212 10.90 10.73 1.13
C LEU A 212 10.81 12.06 0.37
N ASN A 213 11.96 12.59 -0.01
CA ASN A 213 12.08 13.62 -1.05
C ASN A 213 13.38 13.36 -1.83
N ARG A 214 13.31 12.43 -2.80
CA ARG A 214 14.44 11.80 -3.52
C ARG A 214 15.34 10.95 -2.62
N LYS A 215 15.60 11.40 -1.37
CA LYS A 215 16.31 10.69 -0.29
C LYS A 215 15.37 10.49 0.88
N VAL A 216 15.73 9.61 1.78
CA VAL A 216 15.04 9.48 3.07
C VAL A 216 15.50 10.63 3.98
N PHE A 217 14.55 11.43 4.45
CA PHE A 217 14.77 12.54 5.38
C PHE A 217 14.38 12.19 6.81
N PHE A 218 13.51 11.20 6.97
CA PHE A 218 13.10 10.66 8.25
C PHE A 218 12.74 9.20 8.09
N ASP A 219 13.05 8.41 9.10
CA ASP A 219 12.69 7.02 9.23
C ASP A 219 12.61 6.68 10.72
N GLY A 220 11.39 6.54 11.25
CA GLY A 220 11.17 6.36 12.68
C GLY A 220 9.68 6.30 13.07
N PRO A 221 9.38 6.20 14.39
CA PRO A 221 8.03 6.15 14.91
C PRO A 221 7.17 7.33 14.42
N ALA A 222 5.89 7.06 14.13
CA ALA A 222 4.99 8.08 13.61
C ALA A 222 4.79 9.27 14.58
N GLU A 223 4.80 9.00 15.88
CA GLU A 223 4.70 10.02 16.92
C GLU A 223 5.88 11.02 16.94
N GLU A 224 7.08 10.57 16.55
CA GLU A 224 8.27 11.42 16.47
C GLU A 224 8.29 12.26 15.19
N PHE A 225 7.61 11.81 14.14
CA PHE A 225 7.60 12.48 12.84
C PHE A 225 6.94 13.87 12.90
N VAL A 226 5.79 13.98 13.57
CA VAL A 226 4.98 15.20 13.62
C VAL A 226 5.74 16.38 14.24
N GLY A 227 6.62 16.13 15.21
CA GLY A 227 7.47 17.15 15.86
C GLY A 227 8.85 17.33 15.23
N SER A 228 9.15 16.62 14.13
CA SER A 228 10.50 16.58 13.59
C SER A 228 10.82 17.72 12.61
N ASP A 229 12.09 18.16 12.58
CA ASP A 229 12.62 19.07 11.55
C ASP A 229 12.52 18.49 10.12
N ALA A 230 12.32 17.18 10.00
CA ALA A 230 12.18 16.51 8.72
C ALA A 230 10.94 17.00 7.97
N LEU A 231 9.85 17.28 8.67
CA LEU A 231 8.63 17.85 8.12
C LEU A 231 8.88 19.21 7.47
N ALA A 232 9.56 20.11 8.18
CA ALA A 232 9.94 21.44 7.66
C ALA A 232 10.88 21.32 6.44
N ARG A 233 11.87 20.44 6.52
CA ARG A 233 12.86 20.22 5.45
C ARG A 233 12.24 19.64 4.19
N THR A 234 11.23 18.76 4.36
CA THR A 234 10.63 18.03 3.23
C THR A 234 9.52 18.81 2.56
N TYR A 235 8.68 19.50 3.34
CA TYR A 235 7.50 20.22 2.85
C TYR A 235 7.66 21.73 2.80
N GLY A 236 8.75 22.28 3.38
CA GLY A 236 8.98 23.73 3.42
C GLY A 236 8.00 24.48 4.34
N THR A 237 7.35 23.76 5.27
CA THR A 237 6.36 24.29 6.22
C THR A 237 6.97 24.43 7.61
N ASP A 238 6.49 25.42 8.39
CA ASP A 238 6.85 25.58 9.80
C ASP A 238 6.28 24.40 10.62
N PRO A 239 7.11 23.63 11.36
CA PRO A 239 6.64 22.50 12.17
C PRO A 239 5.57 22.88 13.20
N THR A 240 5.62 24.12 13.72
CA THR A 240 4.66 24.60 14.73
C THR A 240 3.27 24.82 14.13
N ALA A 241 3.18 25.33 12.91
CA ALA A 241 1.90 25.53 12.22
C ALA A 241 1.21 24.18 11.88
N PHE A 242 1.99 23.12 11.70
CA PHE A 242 1.44 21.79 11.42
C PHE A 242 0.94 21.08 12.69
N ALA A 243 1.67 21.20 13.80
CA ALA A 243 1.26 20.65 15.09
C ALA A 243 -0.06 21.28 15.58
N GLU A 244 -0.26 22.60 15.35
CA GLU A 244 -1.51 23.30 15.68
C GLU A 244 -2.70 22.86 14.79
N ALA A 245 -2.47 22.38 13.59
CA ALA A 245 -3.53 21.92 12.68
C ALA A 245 -4.01 20.47 12.99
N LEU A 246 -3.26 19.72 13.79
CA LEU A 246 -3.58 18.34 14.20
C LEU A 246 -4.19 18.26 15.61
N GLY A 247 -4.15 19.33 16.41
CA GLY A 247 -4.73 19.42 17.76
C GLY A 247 -6.08 20.11 17.75
#